data_3dd3f1e62da33dd3d3ed6b5498d1aed0
#
_entry.id   3dd3f1e62da33dd3d3ed6b5498d1aed0
#
_cell.length_a   1.000
_cell.length_b   1.000
_cell.length_c   1.000
_cell.angle_alpha   90.00
_cell.angle_beta   90.00
_cell.angle_gamma   90.00
#
_symmetry.space_group_name_H-M   'P 1'
#
loop_
_entity.id
_entity.type
_entity.pdbx_description
1 polymer ?
#
loop_
_entity_poly.entity_id
_entity_poly.type
_entity_poly.pdbx_seq_one_letter_code
_entity_poly.pdbx_strand_id
1 'polypeptide(L)'
;MDFFDKTKTTCVYRSMKCPRCLNEDSAYFYHGSKGWYCRKCISFGRAMLEESTAPVALEPIAQQSEEYTLQYPLTRKQKEIGEACLTNITQTDVLLKCVCGAGKTEMVVASIAAFLQAQKKVCFAIARRQVVLEVKERLQQYFTHANVIAVCQGYTAIVDGDLIVCTTHQLYRYHQAFDLLILDEPDAFPFRGNAILHGIAKTSCKGHIIYLTATPDAALTARMEEGTLQCLTLNQRPHAKSMPVPAIFVGPKGILLVKLLVWLEDHGEHPRMVFVPTIALAKRLHFFLSLFESCAVCTSKTTNRDAVIASFRKKRHGIIVATTVLERGVTIPRADICVYQADHGIFDEAGLIQMAGRAGRSFEDPYGDVLFLCQERSALCEQCRRNLQEANASCGV
;
A
#
# COMPACT_ATOMS: atom_id res chain seq x y z
N MET A 1 -31.02 -46.51 19.05
CA MET A 1 -31.12 -45.25 19.83
C MET A 1 -29.72 -44.95 20.35
N ASP A 2 -28.90 -44.31 19.51
CA ASP A 2 -27.51 -44.08 19.81
C ASP A 2 -27.35 -42.72 20.49
N PHE A 3 -26.90 -42.77 21.72
CA PHE A 3 -26.52 -41.62 22.50
C PHE A 3 -25.27 -40.98 21.86
N PHE A 4 -25.45 -39.83 21.21
CA PHE A 4 -24.32 -38.99 20.87
C PHE A 4 -23.58 -38.56 22.14
N ASP A 5 -22.38 -39.05 22.31
CA ASP A 5 -21.48 -38.71 23.38
C ASP A 5 -21.00 -37.25 23.19
N LYS A 6 -21.73 -36.30 23.81
CA LYS A 6 -21.40 -34.87 23.81
C LYS A 6 -20.10 -34.53 24.51
N THR A 7 -19.46 -35.44 25.18
CA THR A 7 -18.27 -35.19 26.00
C THR A 7 -16.98 -35.22 25.20
N LYS A 8 -16.93 -35.93 24.07
CA LYS A 8 -15.73 -35.97 23.20
C LYS A 8 -15.59 -34.70 22.32
N THR A 9 -16.68 -33.97 22.06
CA THR A 9 -16.67 -32.80 21.18
C THR A 9 -16.05 -31.57 21.85
N THR A 10 -16.13 -31.48 23.18
CA THR A 10 -15.71 -30.28 23.94
C THR A 10 -14.19 -30.20 24.19
N CYS A 11 -13.48 -31.32 24.19
CA CYS A 11 -12.03 -31.35 24.42
C CYS A 11 -11.19 -31.02 23.18
N VAL A 12 -11.70 -31.23 21.98
CA VAL A 12 -10.98 -30.99 20.70
C VAL A 12 -10.93 -29.53 20.36
N TYR A 13 -11.83 -28.71 20.87
CA TYR A 13 -11.96 -27.27 20.54
C TYR A 13 -10.88 -26.37 21.16
N ARG A 14 -10.15 -26.83 22.20
CA ARG A 14 -9.26 -25.95 22.99
C ARG A 14 -7.92 -25.59 22.34
N SER A 15 -7.58 -26.16 21.18
CA SER A 15 -6.29 -25.91 20.51
C SER A 15 -6.38 -25.76 18.99
N MET A 16 -7.57 -25.53 18.45
CA MET A 16 -7.70 -25.38 17.00
C MET A 16 -7.18 -24.01 16.55
N LYS A 17 -6.20 -24.02 15.65
CA LYS A 17 -5.68 -22.84 15.00
C LYS A 17 -5.75 -22.99 13.48
N CYS A 18 -6.33 -22.03 12.81
CA CYS A 18 -6.40 -22.06 11.35
C CYS A 18 -4.99 -21.94 10.74
N PRO A 19 -4.53 -22.90 9.92
CA PRO A 19 -3.20 -22.85 9.31
C PRO A 19 -3.02 -21.72 8.30
N ARG A 20 -4.13 -21.11 7.83
CA ARG A 20 -4.09 -20.01 6.86
C ARG A 20 -4.22 -18.63 7.50
N CYS A 21 -5.24 -18.37 8.31
CA CYS A 21 -5.52 -17.04 8.85
C CYS A 21 -5.22 -16.89 10.33
N LEU A 22 -4.66 -17.92 10.96
CA LEU A 22 -4.31 -17.99 12.39
C LEU A 22 -5.49 -17.77 13.35
N ASN A 23 -6.73 -17.91 12.88
CA ASN A 23 -7.90 -17.82 13.75
C ASN A 23 -7.89 -18.93 14.79
N GLU A 24 -8.18 -18.58 16.05
CA GLU A 24 -8.27 -19.50 17.19
C GLU A 24 -9.69 -19.52 17.78
N ASP A 25 -10.59 -18.64 17.32
CA ASP A 25 -11.97 -18.59 17.77
C ASP A 25 -12.74 -19.82 17.27
N SER A 26 -13.18 -20.66 18.22
CA SER A 26 -13.89 -21.92 17.97
C SER A 26 -15.21 -21.75 17.20
N ALA A 27 -15.87 -20.59 17.31
CA ALA A 27 -17.11 -20.29 16.59
C ALA A 27 -16.98 -20.32 15.07
N TYR A 28 -15.76 -20.17 14.55
CA TYR A 28 -15.48 -20.20 13.12
C TYR A 28 -15.01 -21.55 12.59
N PHE A 29 -14.92 -22.60 13.41
CA PHE A 29 -14.58 -23.93 12.92
C PHE A 29 -15.83 -24.77 12.68
N TYR A 30 -15.80 -25.51 11.60
CA TYR A 30 -16.91 -26.37 11.20
C TYR A 30 -16.39 -27.73 10.70
N HIS A 31 -17.05 -28.82 11.12
CA HIS A 31 -16.76 -30.16 10.64
C HIS A 31 -17.64 -30.50 9.43
N GLY A 32 -17.01 -30.62 8.26
CA GLY A 32 -17.66 -31.06 7.03
C GLY A 32 -17.37 -32.53 6.71
N SER A 33 -17.79 -32.98 5.53
CA SER A 33 -17.55 -34.36 5.06
C SER A 33 -16.06 -34.71 4.90
N LYS A 34 -15.18 -33.70 4.77
CA LYS A 34 -13.73 -33.86 4.62
C LYS A 34 -12.92 -33.48 5.86
N GLY A 35 -13.57 -33.31 7.02
CA GLY A 35 -12.90 -32.90 8.26
C GLY A 35 -13.18 -31.45 8.67
N TRP A 36 -12.41 -30.97 9.65
CA TRP A 36 -12.54 -29.63 10.19
C TRP A 36 -11.94 -28.56 9.29
N TYR A 37 -12.62 -27.40 9.11
CA TYR A 37 -12.14 -26.27 8.37
C TYR A 37 -12.55 -24.94 8.98
N CYS A 38 -11.77 -23.87 8.69
CA CYS A 38 -12.04 -22.54 9.17
C CYS A 38 -13.02 -21.81 8.24
N ARG A 39 -14.11 -21.27 8.80
CA ARG A 39 -15.10 -20.45 8.09
C ARG A 39 -14.73 -18.97 8.05
N LYS A 40 -13.86 -18.48 8.94
CA LYS A 40 -13.46 -17.07 8.99
C LYS A 40 -12.78 -16.61 7.70
N CYS A 41 -11.95 -17.47 7.11
CA CYS A 41 -11.27 -17.19 5.84
C CYS A 41 -11.87 -17.94 4.64
N ILE A 42 -13.15 -18.30 4.70
CA ILE A 42 -13.84 -19.12 3.67
C ILE A 42 -13.89 -18.45 2.30
N SER A 43 -13.82 -17.12 2.21
CA SER A 43 -13.74 -16.37 0.97
C SER A 43 -12.53 -16.73 0.09
N PHE A 44 -11.49 -17.31 0.71
CA PHE A 44 -10.30 -17.84 0.03
C PHE A 44 -10.37 -19.36 -0.18
N GLY A 45 -11.55 -19.96 -0.13
CA GLY A 45 -11.76 -21.41 -0.14
C GLY A 45 -11.63 -22.02 1.27
N ARG A 46 -11.86 -23.35 1.36
CA ARG A 46 -11.75 -24.07 2.65
C ARG A 46 -10.30 -24.21 3.07
N ALA A 47 -9.99 -23.79 4.28
CA ALA A 47 -8.71 -24.09 4.94
C ALA A 47 -8.94 -25.25 5.89
N MET A 48 -8.52 -26.46 5.49
CA MET A 48 -8.61 -27.67 6.30
C MET A 48 -7.59 -27.60 7.42
N LEU A 49 -7.93 -28.17 8.60
CA LEU A 49 -7.04 -28.14 9.76
C LEU A 49 -6.02 -29.30 9.74
N GLU A 50 -6.38 -30.40 9.11
CA GLU A 50 -5.62 -31.65 9.12
C GLU A 50 -4.78 -31.85 7.86
N GLU A 51 -5.03 -31.08 6.79
CA GLU A 51 -4.30 -31.18 5.54
C GLU A 51 -3.38 -29.98 5.34
N SER A 52 -2.23 -30.19 4.69
CA SER A 52 -1.39 -29.10 4.22
C SER A 52 -2.19 -28.23 3.25
N THR A 53 -2.31 -26.96 3.59
CA THR A 53 -3.08 -25.99 2.77
C THR A 53 -2.21 -25.26 1.77
N ALA A 54 -1.01 -25.75 1.47
CA ALA A 54 -0.13 -25.14 0.48
C ALA A 54 -0.65 -25.43 -0.95
N PRO A 55 -1.39 -24.53 -1.58
CA PRO A 55 -1.90 -24.76 -2.92
C PRO A 55 -0.81 -24.64 -4.00
N VAL A 56 0.33 -24.03 -3.69
CA VAL A 56 1.45 -23.80 -4.60
C VAL A 56 2.76 -24.31 -3.98
N ALA A 57 3.39 -25.29 -4.63
CA ALA A 57 4.77 -25.65 -4.39
C ALA A 57 5.67 -24.70 -5.20
N LEU A 58 6.68 -24.11 -4.56
CA LEU A 58 7.67 -23.27 -5.22
C LEU A 58 8.91 -24.10 -5.53
N GLU A 59 9.38 -24.00 -6.77
CA GLU A 59 10.64 -24.63 -7.20
C GLU A 59 11.85 -23.90 -6.59
N PRO A 60 12.95 -24.60 -6.31
CA PRO A 60 14.19 -23.96 -5.86
C PRO A 60 14.67 -22.92 -6.85
N ILE A 61 15.28 -21.85 -6.36
CA ILE A 61 15.88 -20.81 -7.19
C ILE A 61 17.19 -21.36 -7.80
N ALA A 62 17.37 -21.23 -9.11
CA ALA A 62 18.66 -21.45 -9.75
C ALA A 62 19.68 -20.41 -9.26
N GLN A 63 20.96 -20.74 -9.29
CA GLN A 63 22.03 -19.81 -8.90
C GLN A 63 21.94 -18.53 -9.75
N GLN A 64 21.88 -17.39 -9.08
CA GLN A 64 21.71 -16.08 -9.72
C GLN A 64 22.90 -15.17 -9.42
N SER A 65 23.15 -14.22 -10.34
CA SER A 65 24.02 -13.10 -10.10
C SER A 65 23.42 -12.17 -9.06
N GLU A 66 24.23 -11.64 -8.15
CA GLU A 66 23.86 -10.65 -7.14
C GLU A 66 23.59 -9.26 -7.72
N GLU A 67 23.97 -9.05 -8.96
CA GLU A 67 23.98 -7.73 -9.57
C GLU A 67 22.57 -7.22 -9.80
N TYR A 68 22.29 -6.06 -9.23
CA TYR A 68 21.11 -5.28 -9.56
C TYR A 68 21.52 -3.87 -9.97
N THR A 69 20.74 -3.27 -10.86
CA THR A 69 20.99 -1.91 -11.32
C THR A 69 19.77 -1.04 -11.02
N LEU A 70 19.96 -0.02 -10.19
CA LEU A 70 18.91 0.96 -9.94
C LEU A 70 18.85 2.00 -11.08
N GLN A 71 17.65 2.44 -11.43
CA GLN A 71 17.47 3.50 -12.43
C GLN A 71 18.12 4.82 -11.99
N TYR A 72 18.10 5.11 -10.68
CA TYR A 72 18.74 6.27 -10.08
C TYR A 72 19.53 5.83 -8.84
N PRO A 73 20.70 6.44 -8.57
CA PRO A 73 21.47 6.11 -7.37
C PRO A 73 20.70 6.51 -6.11
N LEU A 74 20.83 5.73 -5.06
CA LEU A 74 20.30 6.08 -3.74
C LEU A 74 21.03 7.31 -3.19
N THR A 75 20.29 8.19 -2.52
CA THR A 75 20.89 9.24 -1.69
C THR A 75 21.61 8.60 -0.50
N ARG A 76 22.52 9.34 0.14
CA ARG A 76 23.26 8.86 1.30
C ARG A 76 22.32 8.30 2.40
N LYS A 77 21.26 9.04 2.74
CA LYS A 77 20.28 8.63 3.76
C LYS A 77 19.51 7.37 3.37
N GLN A 78 19.09 7.26 2.09
CA GLN A 78 18.44 6.05 1.60
C GLN A 78 19.37 4.83 1.68
N LYS A 79 20.66 5.00 1.35
CA LYS A 79 21.64 3.93 1.42
C LYS A 79 21.85 3.47 2.87
N GLU A 80 22.05 4.42 3.81
CA GLU A 80 22.18 4.12 5.24
C GLU A 80 20.98 3.33 5.78
N ILE A 81 19.74 3.74 5.42
CA ILE A 81 18.51 3.03 5.82
C ILE A 81 18.41 1.65 5.16
N GLY A 82 18.76 1.54 3.87
CA GLY A 82 18.74 0.26 3.16
C GLY A 82 19.72 -0.75 3.75
N GLU A 83 20.94 -0.32 4.10
CA GLU A 83 21.96 -1.14 4.76
C GLU A 83 21.51 -1.56 6.17
N ALA A 84 20.94 -0.64 6.94
CA ALA A 84 20.36 -0.95 8.24
C ALA A 84 19.18 -1.94 8.13
N CYS A 85 18.34 -1.79 7.11
CA CYS A 85 17.24 -2.71 6.82
C CYS A 85 17.77 -4.11 6.53
N LEU A 86 18.77 -4.25 5.65
CA LEU A 86 19.40 -5.52 5.31
C LEU A 86 19.99 -6.20 6.56
N THR A 87 20.66 -5.45 7.42
CA THR A 87 21.25 -6.00 8.65
C THR A 87 20.18 -6.51 9.61
N ASN A 88 19.13 -5.72 9.84
CA ASN A 88 18.11 -6.05 10.82
C ASN A 88 17.16 -7.17 10.36
N ILE A 89 16.84 -7.25 9.05
CA ILE A 89 15.86 -8.22 8.53
C ILE A 89 16.36 -9.68 8.64
N THR A 90 17.62 -9.89 8.87
CA THR A 90 18.16 -11.22 9.14
C THR A 90 17.82 -11.75 10.54
N GLN A 91 17.39 -10.89 11.45
CA GLN A 91 17.16 -11.19 12.87
C GLN A 91 15.71 -10.96 13.32
N THR A 92 15.04 -9.97 12.75
CA THR A 92 13.69 -9.56 13.17
C THR A 92 12.92 -8.89 12.02
N ASP A 93 11.62 -8.74 12.20
CA ASP A 93 10.80 -7.93 11.30
C ASP A 93 11.24 -6.46 11.33
N VAL A 94 11.17 -5.79 10.19
CA VAL A 94 11.57 -4.40 10.04
C VAL A 94 10.41 -3.53 9.54
N LEU A 95 10.23 -2.37 10.15
CA LEU A 95 9.34 -1.32 9.65
C LEU A 95 10.18 -0.20 9.05
N LEU A 96 10.02 0.07 7.75
CA LEU A 96 10.47 1.29 7.11
C LEU A 96 9.36 2.35 7.18
N LYS A 97 9.41 3.19 8.21
CA LYS A 97 8.52 4.35 8.36
C LYS A 97 9.06 5.50 7.54
N CYS A 98 8.57 5.64 6.32
CA CYS A 98 9.10 6.62 5.37
C CYS A 98 8.00 7.48 4.77
N VAL A 99 8.26 8.76 4.62
CA VAL A 99 7.33 9.69 3.96
C VAL A 99 6.96 9.26 2.53
N CYS A 100 5.84 9.75 2.05
CA CYS A 100 5.40 9.49 0.69
C CYS A 100 6.43 10.01 -0.33
N GLY A 101 6.87 9.12 -1.25
CA GLY A 101 7.87 9.47 -2.25
C GLY A 101 9.33 9.38 -1.77
N ALA A 102 9.60 8.80 -0.60
CA ALA A 102 10.97 8.61 -0.08
C ALA A 102 11.80 7.54 -0.82
N GLY A 103 11.22 6.80 -1.80
CA GLY A 103 11.92 5.72 -2.50
C GLY A 103 11.96 4.41 -1.69
N LYS A 104 10.86 4.06 -1.03
CA LYS A 104 10.76 2.85 -0.20
C LYS A 104 11.12 1.57 -0.94
N THR A 105 10.66 1.43 -2.19
CA THR A 105 10.96 0.26 -3.02
C THR A 105 12.45 0.12 -3.28
N GLU A 106 13.12 1.21 -3.62
CA GLU A 106 14.55 1.24 -3.94
C GLU A 106 15.42 0.90 -2.73
N MET A 107 15.01 1.31 -1.52
CA MET A 107 15.76 1.01 -0.28
C MET A 107 15.76 -0.47 0.11
N VAL A 108 14.77 -1.25 -0.32
CA VAL A 108 14.71 -2.70 -0.01
C VAL A 108 15.34 -3.58 -1.09
N VAL A 109 15.80 -3.00 -2.21
CA VAL A 109 16.40 -3.76 -3.32
C VAL A 109 17.65 -4.53 -2.87
N ALA A 110 18.48 -3.95 -2.02
CA ALA A 110 19.65 -4.64 -1.47
C ALA A 110 19.25 -5.87 -0.62
N SER A 111 18.16 -5.76 0.17
CA SER A 111 17.64 -6.90 0.93
C SER A 111 17.08 -7.98 -0.01
N ILE A 112 16.35 -7.60 -1.07
CA ILE A 112 15.88 -8.56 -2.08
C ILE A 112 17.07 -9.28 -2.72
N ALA A 113 18.09 -8.55 -3.18
CA ALA A 113 19.30 -9.10 -3.81
C ALA A 113 19.99 -10.13 -2.92
N ALA A 114 20.21 -9.80 -1.65
CA ALA A 114 20.86 -10.69 -0.69
C ALA A 114 20.09 -12.00 -0.46
N PHE A 115 18.75 -11.94 -0.43
CA PHE A 115 17.93 -13.14 -0.29
C PHE A 115 17.92 -13.97 -1.56
N LEU A 116 17.79 -13.36 -2.75
CA LEU A 116 17.85 -14.08 -4.03
C LEU A 116 19.21 -14.76 -4.23
N GLN A 117 20.31 -14.08 -3.90
CA GLN A 117 21.65 -14.65 -3.92
C GLN A 117 21.78 -15.88 -3.00
N ALA A 118 21.16 -15.84 -1.83
CA ALA A 118 21.11 -16.97 -0.91
C ALA A 118 20.11 -18.07 -1.36
N GLN A 119 19.60 -17.99 -2.60
CA GLN A 119 18.59 -18.90 -3.17
C GLN A 119 17.28 -18.96 -2.37
N LYS A 120 16.91 -17.84 -1.74
CA LYS A 120 15.73 -17.69 -0.90
C LYS A 120 14.61 -16.98 -1.63
N LYS A 121 13.39 -17.50 -1.51
CA LYS A 121 12.19 -16.94 -2.17
C LYS A 121 11.77 -15.63 -1.53
N VAL A 122 11.52 -14.63 -2.37
CA VAL A 122 11.10 -13.29 -1.95
C VAL A 122 9.72 -12.98 -2.51
N CYS A 123 8.86 -12.38 -1.67
CA CYS A 123 7.57 -11.84 -2.09
C CYS A 123 7.45 -10.36 -1.78
N PHE A 124 6.96 -9.59 -2.74
CA PHE A 124 6.59 -8.19 -2.58
C PHE A 124 5.07 -8.07 -2.73
N ALA A 125 4.36 -7.86 -1.61
CA ALA A 125 2.91 -7.82 -1.57
C ALA A 125 2.38 -6.41 -1.40
N ILE A 126 1.41 -6.03 -2.26
CA ILE A 126 0.86 -4.69 -2.40
C ILE A 126 -0.67 -4.77 -2.41
N ALA A 127 -1.36 -3.77 -1.89
CA ALA A 127 -2.83 -3.80 -1.86
C ALA A 127 -3.48 -3.72 -3.26
N ARG A 128 -2.86 -3.04 -4.23
CA ARG A 128 -3.47 -2.65 -5.50
C ARG A 128 -2.83 -3.32 -6.71
N ARG A 129 -3.67 -3.94 -7.55
CA ARG A 129 -3.26 -4.62 -8.79
C ARG A 129 -2.38 -3.77 -9.70
N GLN A 130 -2.75 -2.51 -9.93
CA GLN A 130 -2.00 -1.63 -10.83
C GLN A 130 -0.56 -1.40 -10.34
N VAL A 131 -0.40 -1.21 -9.03
CA VAL A 131 0.92 -1.03 -8.41
C VAL A 131 1.74 -2.31 -8.49
N VAL A 132 1.10 -3.50 -8.37
CA VAL A 132 1.77 -4.79 -8.56
C VAL A 132 2.44 -4.85 -9.94
N LEU A 133 1.73 -4.48 -11.00
CA LEU A 133 2.26 -4.50 -12.36
C LEU A 133 3.41 -3.49 -12.55
N GLU A 134 3.26 -2.26 -12.04
CA GLU A 134 4.31 -1.23 -12.10
C GLU A 134 5.57 -1.64 -11.31
N VAL A 135 5.40 -2.18 -10.11
CA VAL A 135 6.52 -2.65 -9.27
C VAL A 135 7.18 -3.88 -9.88
N LYS A 136 6.40 -4.83 -10.43
CA LYS A 136 6.95 -5.99 -11.15
C LYS A 136 7.87 -5.56 -12.30
N GLU A 137 7.40 -4.65 -13.16
CA GLU A 137 8.20 -4.15 -14.30
C GLU A 137 9.48 -3.45 -13.81
N ARG A 138 9.39 -2.63 -12.77
CA ARG A 138 10.54 -1.95 -12.18
C ARG A 138 11.54 -2.93 -11.57
N LEU A 139 11.08 -3.90 -10.78
CA LEU A 139 11.96 -4.91 -10.18
C LEU A 139 12.58 -5.82 -11.24
N GLN A 140 11.85 -6.15 -12.33
CA GLN A 140 12.44 -6.89 -13.45
C GLN A 140 13.56 -6.12 -14.16
N GLN A 141 13.46 -4.78 -14.22
CA GLN A 141 14.55 -3.95 -14.75
C GLN A 141 15.76 -3.92 -13.81
N TYR A 142 15.54 -3.96 -12.49
CA TYR A 142 16.62 -4.00 -11.51
C TYR A 142 17.31 -5.37 -11.44
N PHE A 143 16.55 -6.45 -11.57
CA PHE A 143 16.99 -7.84 -11.48
C PHE A 143 16.83 -8.52 -12.84
N THR A 144 17.78 -8.33 -13.75
CA THR A 144 17.70 -8.82 -15.13
C THR A 144 17.80 -10.34 -15.24
N HIS A 145 18.43 -11.01 -14.28
CA HIS A 145 18.61 -12.46 -14.26
C HIS A 145 17.57 -13.20 -13.42
N ALA A 146 16.83 -12.50 -12.54
CA ALA A 146 15.78 -13.10 -11.75
C ALA A 146 14.47 -13.24 -12.54
N ASN A 147 13.76 -14.33 -12.30
CA ASN A 147 12.40 -14.50 -12.80
C ASN A 147 11.42 -13.73 -11.90
N VAL A 148 11.10 -12.48 -12.27
CA VAL A 148 10.15 -11.62 -11.54
C VAL A 148 8.77 -11.79 -12.12
N ILE A 149 7.83 -12.30 -11.34
CA ILE A 149 6.44 -12.54 -11.79
C ILE A 149 5.44 -11.63 -11.06
N ALA A 150 4.31 -11.38 -11.71
CA ALA A 150 3.15 -10.72 -11.09
C ALA A 150 2.06 -11.75 -10.79
N VAL A 151 1.50 -11.73 -9.57
CA VAL A 151 0.36 -12.57 -9.18
C VAL A 151 -0.78 -11.68 -8.67
N CYS A 152 -1.73 -11.39 -9.56
CA CYS A 152 -2.89 -10.55 -9.27
C CYS A 152 -4.05 -10.91 -10.22
N GLN A 153 -5.20 -10.26 -10.08
CA GLN A 153 -6.34 -10.53 -10.97
C GLN A 153 -5.93 -10.40 -12.45
N GLY A 154 -6.19 -11.44 -13.24
CA GLY A 154 -5.80 -11.56 -14.64
C GLY A 154 -4.35 -12.06 -14.86
N TYR A 155 -3.58 -12.28 -13.80
CA TYR A 155 -2.20 -12.77 -13.83
C TYR A 155 -2.03 -13.86 -12.76
N THR A 156 -2.70 -14.99 -12.94
CA THR A 156 -2.71 -16.13 -12.00
C THR A 156 -2.39 -17.46 -12.66
N ALA A 157 -2.00 -17.44 -13.93
CA ALA A 157 -1.58 -18.65 -14.67
C ALA A 157 -0.17 -19.10 -14.22
N ILE A 158 0.72 -18.13 -13.97
CA ILE A 158 2.06 -18.38 -13.45
C ILE A 158 2.09 -17.86 -12.02
N VAL A 159 2.42 -18.72 -11.08
CA VAL A 159 2.40 -18.42 -9.63
C VAL A 159 3.73 -18.74 -8.93
N ASP A 160 4.71 -19.26 -9.65
CA ASP A 160 6.08 -19.50 -9.18
C ASP A 160 7.08 -18.65 -9.96
N GLY A 161 8.03 -18.07 -9.25
CA GLY A 161 9.12 -17.26 -9.72
C GLY A 161 10.14 -17.06 -8.59
N ASP A 162 11.26 -16.41 -8.91
CA ASP A 162 12.28 -16.11 -7.91
C ASP A 162 11.87 -14.99 -6.98
N LEU A 163 11.30 -13.95 -7.59
CA LEU A 163 10.70 -12.80 -6.92
C LEU A 163 9.24 -12.67 -7.35
N ILE A 164 8.33 -12.83 -6.40
CA ILE A 164 6.89 -12.78 -6.66
C ILE A 164 6.35 -11.43 -6.21
N VAL A 165 5.80 -10.64 -7.15
CA VAL A 165 5.09 -9.39 -6.83
C VAL A 165 3.58 -9.67 -6.89
N CYS A 166 2.87 -9.56 -5.76
CA CYS A 166 1.48 -9.98 -5.73
C CYS A 166 0.56 -8.96 -5.03
N THR A 167 -0.76 -9.12 -5.25
CA THR A 167 -1.70 -8.43 -4.34
C THR A 167 -1.77 -9.17 -3.01
N THR A 168 -1.96 -8.43 -1.90
CA THR A 168 -2.04 -8.98 -0.55
C THR A 168 -3.06 -10.11 -0.42
N HIS A 169 -4.16 -10.06 -1.20
CA HIS A 169 -5.13 -11.16 -1.28
C HIS A 169 -4.55 -12.45 -1.85
N GLN A 170 -3.58 -12.39 -2.77
CA GLN A 170 -3.01 -13.58 -3.41
C GLN A 170 -2.06 -14.34 -2.49
N LEU A 171 -1.64 -13.77 -1.36
CA LEU A 171 -0.82 -14.46 -0.35
C LEU A 171 -1.47 -15.74 0.17
N TYR A 172 -2.81 -15.87 0.12
CA TYR A 172 -3.50 -17.09 0.54
C TYR A 172 -3.07 -18.35 -0.22
N ARG A 173 -2.46 -18.19 -1.40
CA ARG A 173 -1.96 -19.29 -2.25
C ARG A 173 -0.68 -19.92 -1.70
N TYR A 174 0.01 -19.19 -0.84
CA TYR A 174 1.33 -19.56 -0.34
C TYR A 174 1.26 -19.89 1.15
N HIS A 175 1.97 -20.92 1.54
CA HIS A 175 2.08 -21.29 2.96
C HIS A 175 3.53 -21.61 3.26
N GLN A 176 4.16 -20.88 4.21
CA GLN A 176 5.58 -21.03 4.55
C GLN A 176 6.50 -21.01 3.32
N ALA A 177 6.11 -20.21 2.31
CA ALA A 177 6.76 -20.23 0.99
C ALA A 177 7.90 -19.23 0.88
N PHE A 178 7.79 -18.09 1.57
CA PHE A 178 8.71 -16.97 1.42
C PHE A 178 9.69 -16.88 2.58
N ASP A 179 10.97 -16.67 2.26
CA ASP A 179 12.01 -16.39 3.24
C ASP A 179 12.04 -14.89 3.60
N LEU A 180 11.61 -14.04 2.67
CA LEU A 180 11.41 -12.61 2.87
C LEU A 180 10.06 -12.20 2.29
N LEU A 181 9.23 -11.55 3.09
CA LEU A 181 7.98 -10.90 2.64
C LEU A 181 8.10 -9.40 2.83
N ILE A 182 7.83 -8.63 1.78
CA ILE A 182 7.75 -7.18 1.81
C ILE A 182 6.28 -6.81 1.68
N LEU A 183 5.73 -6.09 2.67
CA LEU A 183 4.35 -5.61 2.68
C LEU A 183 4.35 -4.09 2.46
N ASP A 184 3.93 -3.67 1.28
CA ASP A 184 3.82 -2.25 0.95
C ASP A 184 2.43 -1.71 1.28
N GLU A 185 2.40 -0.61 2.03
CA GLU A 185 1.20 0.07 2.53
C GLU A 185 0.23 -0.86 3.30
N PRO A 186 0.66 -1.56 4.37
CA PRO A 186 -0.22 -2.43 5.18
C PRO A 186 -1.31 -1.65 5.92
N ASP A 187 -1.17 -0.34 6.04
CA ASP A 187 -2.16 0.61 6.56
C ASP A 187 -3.26 0.97 5.54
N ALA A 188 -3.20 0.44 4.32
CA ALA A 188 -4.21 0.65 3.29
C ALA A 188 -5.33 -0.40 3.32
N PHE A 189 -6.54 -0.01 2.86
CA PHE A 189 -7.58 -0.99 2.51
C PHE A 189 -7.07 -1.90 1.36
N PRO A 190 -7.32 -3.20 1.41
CA PRO A 190 -8.15 -3.97 2.34
C PRO A 190 -7.37 -4.59 3.53
N PHE A 191 -6.08 -4.32 3.68
CA PHE A 191 -5.22 -4.96 4.66
C PHE A 191 -5.42 -4.36 6.07
N ARG A 192 -5.59 -3.03 6.16
CA ARG A 192 -5.77 -2.29 7.42
C ARG A 192 -6.91 -2.88 8.26
N GLY A 193 -6.60 -3.26 9.50
CA GLY A 193 -7.58 -3.82 10.45
C GLY A 193 -8.15 -5.19 10.06
N ASN A 194 -7.63 -5.83 9.02
CA ASN A 194 -8.09 -7.13 8.54
C ASN A 194 -7.24 -8.26 9.12
N ALA A 195 -7.64 -8.79 10.28
CA ALA A 195 -6.94 -9.88 10.95
C ALA A 195 -6.74 -11.13 10.06
N ILE A 196 -7.65 -11.38 9.10
CA ILE A 196 -7.53 -12.52 8.18
C ILE A 196 -6.35 -12.32 7.25
N LEU A 197 -6.21 -11.13 6.63
CA LEU A 197 -5.10 -10.83 5.72
C LEU A 197 -3.77 -10.76 6.47
N HIS A 198 -3.75 -10.23 7.70
CA HIS A 198 -2.56 -10.27 8.57
C HIS A 198 -2.14 -11.71 8.87
N GLY A 199 -3.08 -12.59 9.23
CA GLY A 199 -2.82 -14.00 9.47
C GLY A 199 -2.29 -14.70 8.21
N ILE A 200 -2.90 -14.45 7.04
CA ILE A 200 -2.47 -14.98 5.74
C ILE A 200 -1.03 -14.53 5.40
N ALA A 201 -0.72 -13.24 5.57
CA ALA A 201 0.63 -12.73 5.32
C ALA A 201 1.65 -13.42 6.23
N LYS A 202 1.34 -13.55 7.53
CA LYS A 202 2.22 -14.23 8.48
C LYS A 202 2.42 -15.70 8.15
N THR A 203 1.39 -16.42 7.72
CA THR A 203 1.50 -17.85 7.36
C THR A 203 2.12 -18.09 6.00
N SER A 204 2.16 -17.10 5.11
CA SER A 204 2.83 -17.21 3.82
C SER A 204 4.36 -17.09 3.92
N CYS A 205 4.85 -16.44 4.97
CA CYS A 205 6.27 -16.21 5.23
C CYS A 205 6.78 -17.14 6.32
N LYS A 206 7.91 -17.81 6.06
CA LYS A 206 8.66 -18.62 7.04
C LYS A 206 9.84 -17.85 7.67
N GLY A 207 10.26 -16.75 7.05
CA GLY A 207 11.30 -15.84 7.54
C GLY A 207 10.73 -14.58 8.16
N HIS A 208 11.26 -13.42 7.79
CA HIS A 208 10.90 -12.11 8.34
C HIS A 208 10.15 -11.24 7.34
N ILE A 209 9.47 -10.22 7.87
CA ILE A 209 8.63 -9.31 7.10
C ILE A 209 9.20 -7.89 7.16
N ILE A 210 9.35 -7.24 6.00
CA ILE A 210 9.57 -5.80 5.89
C ILE A 210 8.23 -5.11 5.65
N TYR A 211 7.85 -4.20 6.53
CA TYR A 211 6.68 -3.34 6.39
C TYR A 211 7.10 -1.97 5.85
N LEU A 212 6.47 -1.52 4.76
CA LEU A 212 6.73 -0.21 4.13
C LEU A 212 5.51 0.67 4.31
N THR A 213 5.57 1.69 5.15
CA THR A 213 4.47 2.65 5.32
C THR A 213 4.94 4.02 5.76
N ALA A 214 4.15 5.07 5.47
CA ALA A 214 4.32 6.40 6.04
C ALA A 214 3.54 6.54 7.37
N THR A 215 2.48 5.74 7.56
CA THR A 215 1.49 5.87 8.62
C THR A 215 1.22 4.50 9.27
N PRO A 216 2.13 4.02 10.15
CA PRO A 216 1.94 2.74 10.83
C PRO A 216 0.63 2.73 11.62
N ASP A 217 -0.09 1.61 11.57
CA ASP A 217 -1.30 1.40 12.34
C ASP A 217 -0.99 1.05 13.82
N ALA A 218 -2.05 0.98 14.64
CA ALA A 218 -1.90 0.68 16.07
C ALA A 218 -1.21 -0.68 16.34
N ALA A 219 -1.41 -1.68 15.46
CA ALA A 219 -0.79 -2.99 15.64
C ALA A 219 0.72 -2.95 15.38
N LEU A 220 1.18 -2.23 14.36
CA LEU A 220 2.60 -2.03 14.10
C LEU A 220 3.24 -1.15 15.19
N THR A 221 2.52 -0.12 15.67
CA THR A 221 2.98 0.75 16.75
C THR A 221 3.18 -0.04 18.05
N ALA A 222 2.23 -0.89 18.44
CA ALA A 222 2.35 -1.76 19.61
C ALA A 222 3.57 -2.68 19.50
N ARG A 223 3.81 -3.30 18.34
CA ARG A 223 4.98 -4.16 18.12
C ARG A 223 6.32 -3.40 18.20
N MET A 224 6.34 -2.12 17.81
CA MET A 224 7.52 -1.27 18.00
C MET A 224 7.79 -1.03 19.49
N GLU A 225 6.76 -0.72 20.25
CA GLU A 225 6.84 -0.50 21.70
C GLU A 225 7.26 -1.77 22.46
N GLU A 226 6.80 -2.93 22.02
CA GLU A 226 7.18 -4.25 22.53
C GLU A 226 8.60 -4.70 22.13
N GLY A 227 9.26 -3.96 21.21
CA GLY A 227 10.59 -4.33 20.71
C GLY A 227 10.61 -5.54 19.76
N THR A 228 9.44 -5.99 19.29
CA THR A 228 9.29 -7.13 18.35
C THR A 228 9.32 -6.69 16.87
N LEU A 229 9.49 -5.37 16.61
CA LEU A 229 9.55 -4.78 15.30
C LEU A 229 10.57 -3.63 15.29
N GLN A 230 11.65 -3.78 14.53
CA GLN A 230 12.67 -2.75 14.38
C GLN A 230 12.17 -1.63 13.46
N CYS A 231 12.13 -0.40 13.94
CA CYS A 231 11.70 0.76 13.14
C CYS A 231 12.88 1.55 12.61
N LEU A 232 12.91 1.77 11.31
CA LEU A 232 13.84 2.65 10.61
C LEU A 232 13.04 3.77 9.95
N THR A 233 13.42 5.03 10.20
CA THR A 233 12.64 6.20 9.78
C THR A 233 13.39 7.03 8.74
N LEU A 234 12.69 7.40 7.64
CA LEU A 234 13.19 8.36 6.66
C LEU A 234 12.10 9.40 6.35
N ASN A 235 12.30 10.62 6.85
CA ASN A 235 11.37 11.73 6.66
C ASN A 235 11.70 12.62 5.45
N GLN A 236 12.70 12.27 4.66
CA GLN A 236 13.20 13.05 3.53
C GLN A 236 12.93 12.34 2.20
N ARG A 237 12.52 13.13 1.20
CA ARG A 237 12.42 12.69 -0.21
C ARG A 237 13.82 12.74 -0.88
N PRO A 238 14.06 12.00 -1.97
CA PRO A 238 15.37 11.95 -2.64
C PRO A 238 15.87 13.33 -3.12
N HIS A 239 14.98 14.23 -3.52
CA HIS A 239 15.35 15.60 -3.93
C HIS A 239 15.58 16.56 -2.75
N ALA A 240 15.51 16.08 -1.50
CA ALA A 240 15.78 16.82 -0.26
C ALA A 240 14.90 18.07 -0.03
N LYS A 241 13.80 18.23 -0.73
CA LYS A 241 12.83 19.30 -0.51
C LYS A 241 11.74 18.89 0.47
N SER A 242 11.19 19.87 1.19
CA SER A 242 10.08 19.67 2.12
C SER A 242 8.85 19.09 1.42
N MET A 243 8.09 18.27 2.14
CA MET A 243 6.78 17.85 1.66
C MET A 243 5.83 19.04 1.66
N PRO A 244 4.98 19.17 0.64
CA PRO A 244 3.94 20.21 0.62
C PRO A 244 3.02 20.06 1.84
N VAL A 245 2.86 21.17 2.57
CA VAL A 245 1.98 21.27 3.73
C VAL A 245 0.65 21.88 3.28
N PRO A 246 -0.50 21.24 3.54
CA PRO A 246 -1.77 21.72 3.03
C PRO A 246 -2.18 23.07 3.63
N ALA A 247 -2.58 24.00 2.75
CA ALA A 247 -3.39 25.14 3.14
C ALA A 247 -4.81 24.66 3.43
N ILE A 248 -5.43 25.11 4.54
CA ILE A 248 -6.79 24.72 4.91
C ILE A 248 -7.68 25.94 4.79
N PHE A 249 -8.74 25.83 3.99
CA PHE A 249 -9.76 26.85 3.85
C PHE A 249 -11.11 26.31 4.35
N VAL A 250 -11.81 27.08 5.18
CA VAL A 250 -13.11 26.71 5.74
C VAL A 250 -14.19 27.69 5.28
N GLY A 251 -15.29 27.16 4.75
CA GLY A 251 -16.41 27.98 4.30
C GLY A 251 -17.60 27.17 3.79
N PRO A 252 -18.74 27.82 3.55
CA PRO A 252 -19.93 27.15 3.02
C PRO A 252 -19.71 26.63 1.59
N LYS A 253 -20.48 25.62 1.19
CA LYS A 253 -20.33 24.89 -0.10
C LYS A 253 -20.16 25.79 -1.32
N GLY A 254 -20.93 26.87 -1.42
CA GLY A 254 -20.84 27.82 -2.54
C GLY A 254 -19.48 28.52 -2.60
N ILE A 255 -18.96 28.96 -1.45
CA ILE A 255 -17.65 29.61 -1.35
C ILE A 255 -16.52 28.60 -1.62
N LEU A 256 -16.67 27.34 -1.15
CA LEU A 256 -15.71 26.29 -1.48
C LEU A 256 -15.57 26.06 -2.99
N LEU A 257 -16.69 26.10 -3.73
CA LEU A 257 -16.66 25.96 -5.19
C LEU A 257 -15.92 27.15 -5.85
N VAL A 258 -16.22 28.37 -5.42
CA VAL A 258 -15.53 29.57 -5.92
C VAL A 258 -14.02 29.47 -5.61
N LYS A 259 -13.65 29.08 -4.38
CA LYS A 259 -12.26 28.95 -4.00
C LYS A 259 -11.54 27.84 -4.80
N LEU A 260 -12.25 26.72 -5.09
CA LEU A 260 -11.73 25.70 -5.98
C LEU A 260 -11.46 26.25 -7.40
N LEU A 261 -12.39 27.01 -7.98
CA LEU A 261 -12.24 27.56 -9.32
C LEU A 261 -11.06 28.54 -9.40
N VAL A 262 -10.92 29.43 -8.45
CA VAL A 262 -9.77 30.34 -8.34
C VAL A 262 -8.46 29.55 -8.24
N TRP A 263 -8.41 28.54 -7.36
CA TRP A 263 -7.22 27.70 -7.21
C TRP A 263 -6.88 26.93 -8.49
N LEU A 264 -7.88 26.41 -9.21
CA LEU A 264 -7.69 25.74 -10.49
C LEU A 264 -7.12 26.69 -11.57
N GLU A 265 -7.53 27.94 -11.58
CA GLU A 265 -7.01 28.97 -12.50
C GLU A 265 -5.56 29.34 -12.15
N ASP A 266 -5.28 29.59 -10.87
CA ASP A 266 -3.93 29.93 -10.37
C ASP A 266 -2.88 28.84 -10.69
N HIS A 267 -3.32 27.57 -10.81
CA HIS A 267 -2.45 26.39 -11.05
C HIS A 267 -2.63 25.81 -12.46
N GLY A 268 -3.11 26.60 -13.42
CA GLY A 268 -3.46 26.16 -14.78
C GLY A 268 -2.32 25.53 -15.58
N GLU A 269 -1.07 25.83 -15.26
CA GLU A 269 0.10 25.29 -15.95
C GLU A 269 0.50 23.86 -15.49
N HIS A 270 -0.07 23.38 -14.38
CA HIS A 270 0.20 22.07 -13.80
C HIS A 270 -0.96 21.09 -13.98
N PRO A 271 -0.73 19.78 -13.93
CA PRO A 271 -1.78 18.78 -13.73
C PRO A 271 -2.40 18.98 -12.34
N ARG A 272 -3.72 19.09 -12.26
CA ARG A 272 -4.44 19.30 -10.98
C ARG A 272 -5.27 18.08 -10.63
N MET A 273 -5.04 17.52 -9.47
CA MET A 273 -5.82 16.39 -8.94
C MET A 273 -6.80 16.92 -7.89
N VAL A 274 -8.09 16.77 -8.14
CA VAL A 274 -9.15 17.17 -7.20
C VAL A 274 -9.77 15.91 -6.60
N PHE A 275 -9.48 15.67 -5.33
CA PHE A 275 -10.09 14.57 -4.57
C PHE A 275 -11.43 14.99 -4.00
N VAL A 276 -12.42 14.10 -4.10
CA VAL A 276 -13.78 14.33 -3.60
C VAL A 276 -14.30 13.11 -2.84
N PRO A 277 -15.20 13.29 -1.84
CA PRO A 277 -15.61 12.19 -0.98
C PRO A 277 -16.52 11.15 -1.66
N THR A 278 -17.29 11.53 -2.67
CA THR A 278 -18.31 10.64 -3.25
C THR A 278 -18.23 10.56 -4.78
N ILE A 279 -18.64 9.40 -5.32
CA ILE A 279 -18.73 9.20 -6.77
C ILE A 279 -19.73 10.18 -7.42
N ALA A 280 -20.85 10.48 -6.73
CA ALA A 280 -21.84 11.42 -7.23
C ALA A 280 -21.26 12.83 -7.38
N LEU A 281 -20.50 13.29 -6.37
CA LEU A 281 -19.83 14.59 -6.42
C LEU A 281 -18.73 14.59 -7.48
N ALA A 282 -17.96 13.50 -7.63
CA ALA A 282 -16.95 13.39 -8.68
C ALA A 282 -17.56 13.59 -10.08
N LYS A 283 -18.68 12.93 -10.36
CA LYS A 283 -19.38 13.08 -11.66
C LYS A 283 -19.94 14.48 -11.90
N ARG A 284 -20.55 15.08 -10.86
CA ARG A 284 -21.09 16.44 -10.97
C ARG A 284 -19.98 17.48 -11.20
N LEU A 285 -18.92 17.38 -10.44
CA LEU A 285 -17.80 18.31 -10.55
C LEU A 285 -17.05 18.11 -11.88
N HIS A 286 -16.85 16.86 -12.30
CA HIS A 286 -16.29 16.57 -13.64
C HIS A 286 -17.14 17.17 -14.75
N PHE A 287 -18.46 16.96 -14.74
CA PHE A 287 -19.36 17.55 -15.75
C PHE A 287 -19.24 19.07 -15.79
N PHE A 288 -19.26 19.70 -14.63
CA PHE A 288 -19.13 21.17 -14.54
C PHE A 288 -17.77 21.68 -15.03
N LEU A 289 -16.66 21.08 -14.57
CA LEU A 289 -15.32 21.53 -14.94
C LEU A 289 -14.98 21.24 -16.40
N SER A 290 -15.54 20.18 -16.97
CA SER A 290 -15.34 19.84 -18.40
C SER A 290 -15.93 20.86 -19.39
N LEU A 291 -16.77 21.79 -18.91
CA LEU A 291 -17.26 22.93 -19.71
C LEU A 291 -16.19 24.01 -19.94
N PHE A 292 -15.17 24.04 -19.08
CA PHE A 292 -14.14 25.09 -19.08
C PHE A 292 -12.78 24.58 -19.53
N GLU A 293 -12.45 23.33 -19.17
CA GLU A 293 -11.12 22.76 -19.43
C GLU A 293 -11.16 21.24 -19.59
N SER A 294 -10.06 20.68 -20.13
CA SER A 294 -9.87 19.23 -20.21
C SER A 294 -9.90 18.60 -18.80
N CYS A 295 -10.99 17.93 -18.50
CA CYS A 295 -11.22 17.29 -17.22
C CYS A 295 -11.44 15.79 -17.39
N ALA A 296 -10.79 14.97 -16.56
CA ALA A 296 -10.99 13.54 -16.48
C ALA A 296 -11.66 13.17 -15.15
N VAL A 297 -12.30 12.00 -15.07
CA VAL A 297 -12.86 11.48 -13.83
C VAL A 297 -12.37 10.06 -13.57
N CYS A 298 -11.95 9.79 -12.33
CA CYS A 298 -11.50 8.48 -11.91
C CYS A 298 -12.13 8.07 -10.57
N THR A 299 -12.97 7.04 -10.60
CA THR A 299 -13.68 6.51 -9.44
C THR A 299 -13.61 4.98 -9.43
N SER A 300 -14.08 4.33 -8.37
CA SER A 300 -14.18 2.87 -8.32
C SER A 300 -15.09 2.29 -9.42
N LYS A 301 -15.99 3.08 -9.99
CA LYS A 301 -16.88 2.67 -11.10
C LYS A 301 -16.34 3.00 -12.50
N THR A 302 -15.16 3.60 -12.62
CA THR A 302 -14.52 3.86 -13.91
C THR A 302 -13.99 2.54 -14.50
N THR A 303 -14.45 2.18 -15.69
CA THR A 303 -14.14 0.87 -16.33
C THR A 303 -12.69 0.79 -16.82
N ASN A 304 -12.18 1.84 -17.46
CA ASN A 304 -10.83 1.87 -18.04
C ASN A 304 -9.91 2.81 -17.23
N ARG A 305 -9.80 2.57 -15.91
CA ARG A 305 -9.00 3.43 -15.01
C ARG A 305 -7.57 3.61 -15.47
N ASP A 306 -6.94 2.51 -15.88
CA ASP A 306 -5.54 2.50 -16.30
C ASP A 306 -5.31 3.39 -17.53
N ALA A 307 -6.22 3.34 -18.51
CA ALA A 307 -6.17 4.20 -19.70
C ALA A 307 -6.38 5.68 -19.33
N VAL A 308 -7.33 5.99 -18.43
CA VAL A 308 -7.58 7.35 -17.96
C VAL A 308 -6.33 7.91 -17.27
N ILE A 309 -5.73 7.15 -16.35
CA ILE A 309 -4.51 7.55 -15.62
C ILE A 309 -3.34 7.73 -16.58
N ALA A 310 -3.11 6.76 -17.50
CA ALA A 310 -2.03 6.82 -18.47
C ALA A 310 -2.17 8.01 -19.42
N SER A 311 -3.40 8.31 -19.88
CA SER A 311 -3.69 9.49 -20.69
C SER A 311 -3.45 10.77 -19.91
N PHE A 312 -3.89 10.85 -18.67
CA PHE A 312 -3.70 12.04 -17.82
C PHE A 312 -2.22 12.25 -17.47
N ARG A 313 -1.46 11.21 -17.19
CA ARG A 313 -0.01 11.26 -16.89
C ARG A 313 0.81 11.89 -18.04
N LYS A 314 0.37 11.71 -19.28
CA LYS A 314 1.03 12.29 -20.47
C LYS A 314 0.72 13.78 -20.69
N LYS A 315 -0.29 14.33 -20.01
CA LYS A 315 -0.66 15.74 -20.12
C LYS A 315 0.22 16.59 -19.23
N ARG A 316 0.60 17.76 -19.74
CA ARG A 316 1.34 18.76 -18.96
C ARG A 316 0.42 19.61 -18.07
N HIS A 317 -0.87 19.68 -18.41
CA HIS A 317 -1.91 20.43 -17.71
C HIS A 317 -3.24 19.67 -17.79
N GLY A 318 -4.25 20.15 -17.10
CA GLY A 318 -5.59 19.56 -17.07
C GLY A 318 -6.01 19.14 -15.66
N ILE A 319 -7.26 18.71 -15.55
CA ILE A 319 -7.87 18.38 -14.26
C ILE A 319 -8.23 16.89 -14.25
N ILE A 320 -7.98 16.21 -13.13
CA ILE A 320 -8.57 14.91 -12.84
C ILE A 320 -9.34 14.96 -11.54
N VAL A 321 -10.64 14.69 -11.58
CA VAL A 321 -11.49 14.56 -10.40
C VAL A 321 -11.51 13.10 -9.98
N ALA A 322 -11.14 12.81 -8.75
CA ALA A 322 -11.05 11.45 -8.24
C ALA A 322 -11.66 11.28 -6.86
N THR A 323 -12.11 10.08 -6.56
CA THR A 323 -12.36 9.66 -5.17
C THR A 323 -11.06 9.08 -4.59
N THR A 324 -11.10 8.55 -3.36
CA THR A 324 -9.96 7.89 -2.70
C THR A 324 -9.28 6.79 -3.53
N VAL A 325 -9.87 6.41 -4.66
CA VAL A 325 -9.28 5.42 -5.58
C VAL A 325 -7.90 5.82 -6.10
N LEU A 326 -7.58 7.11 -6.18
CA LEU A 326 -6.26 7.62 -6.61
C LEU A 326 -5.39 8.13 -5.45
N GLU A 327 -5.81 7.96 -4.20
CA GLU A 327 -4.99 8.40 -3.04
C GLU A 327 -3.64 7.68 -2.94
N ARG A 328 -3.52 6.47 -3.51
CA ARG A 328 -2.32 5.61 -3.49
C ARG A 328 -2.03 5.03 -4.88
N GLY A 329 -0.78 4.61 -5.11
CA GLY A 329 -0.37 3.82 -6.28
C GLY A 329 -0.32 4.54 -7.62
N VAL A 330 -0.55 5.85 -7.69
CA VAL A 330 -0.46 6.62 -8.95
C VAL A 330 0.48 7.80 -8.76
N THR A 331 1.45 7.96 -9.62
CA THR A 331 2.32 9.15 -9.66
C THR A 331 1.99 9.97 -10.90
N ILE A 332 1.57 11.20 -10.70
CA ILE A 332 1.43 12.20 -11.74
C ILE A 332 2.54 13.23 -11.51
N PRO A 333 3.47 13.40 -12.45
CA PRO A 333 4.53 14.39 -12.32
C PRO A 333 3.95 15.82 -12.21
N ARG A 334 4.57 16.67 -11.38
CA ARG A 334 4.23 18.09 -11.24
C ARG A 334 2.77 18.36 -10.81
N ALA A 335 2.10 17.39 -10.16
CA ALA A 335 0.69 17.54 -9.81
C ALA A 335 0.50 18.43 -8.59
N ASP A 336 -0.46 19.37 -8.67
CA ASP A 336 -1.03 20.09 -7.55
C ASP A 336 -2.31 19.40 -7.07
N ILE A 337 -2.56 19.45 -5.77
CA ILE A 337 -3.57 18.63 -5.11
C ILE A 337 -4.62 19.51 -4.41
N CYS A 338 -5.88 19.31 -4.72
CA CYS A 338 -6.98 19.83 -3.93
C CYS A 338 -7.83 18.69 -3.35
N VAL A 339 -8.13 18.74 -2.07
CA VAL A 339 -9.11 17.85 -1.42
C VAL A 339 -10.36 18.66 -1.12
N TYR A 340 -11.41 18.43 -1.89
CA TYR A 340 -12.69 19.14 -1.76
C TYR A 340 -13.58 18.43 -0.76
N GLN A 341 -14.11 19.15 0.24
CA GLN A 341 -14.78 18.63 1.42
C GLN A 341 -13.86 17.67 2.20
N ALA A 342 -12.66 18.13 2.52
CA ALA A 342 -11.65 17.32 3.23
C ALA A 342 -12.08 16.94 4.65
N ASP A 343 -13.05 17.64 5.22
CA ASP A 343 -13.72 17.35 6.51
C ASP A 343 -14.74 16.21 6.45
N HIS A 344 -15.03 15.65 5.26
CA HIS A 344 -15.99 14.57 5.12
C HIS A 344 -15.48 13.27 5.75
N GLY A 345 -16.33 12.56 6.51
CA GLY A 345 -15.99 11.37 7.29
C GLY A 345 -15.50 10.14 6.51
N ILE A 346 -15.42 10.20 5.18
CA ILE A 346 -14.79 9.15 4.37
C ILE A 346 -13.27 9.27 4.34
N PHE A 347 -12.74 10.46 4.59
CA PHE A 347 -11.32 10.69 4.66
C PHE A 347 -10.81 10.38 6.06
N ASP A 348 -9.69 9.71 6.13
CA ASP A 348 -8.91 9.54 7.35
C ASP A 348 -7.56 10.27 7.21
N GLU A 349 -6.85 10.38 8.31
CA GLU A 349 -5.57 11.09 8.36
C GLU A 349 -4.54 10.48 7.40
N ALA A 350 -4.45 9.15 7.36
CA ALA A 350 -3.53 8.44 6.48
C ALA A 350 -3.82 8.73 5.00
N GLY A 351 -5.10 8.74 4.60
CA GLY A 351 -5.53 9.10 3.26
C GLY A 351 -5.20 10.55 2.90
N LEU A 352 -5.45 11.51 3.82
CA LEU A 352 -5.10 12.93 3.60
C LEU A 352 -3.59 13.13 3.45
N ILE A 353 -2.76 12.47 4.28
CA ILE A 353 -1.30 12.49 4.15
C ILE A 353 -0.86 11.89 2.80
N GLN A 354 -1.48 10.79 2.35
CA GLN A 354 -1.17 10.15 1.08
C GLN A 354 -1.57 11.03 -0.12
N MET A 355 -2.73 11.72 -0.05
CA MET A 355 -3.16 12.67 -1.08
C MET A 355 -2.23 13.87 -1.13
N ALA A 356 -1.95 14.53 0.00
CA ALA A 356 -1.00 15.63 0.08
C ALA A 356 0.39 15.21 -0.43
N GLY A 357 0.82 14.01 -0.06
CA GLY A 357 2.08 13.40 -0.49
C GLY A 357 2.19 13.12 -1.99
N ARG A 358 1.15 13.36 -2.79
CA ARG A 358 1.21 13.27 -4.26
C ARG A 358 1.83 14.49 -4.90
N ALA A 359 1.71 15.65 -4.28
CA ALA A 359 2.32 16.89 -4.74
C ALA A 359 3.85 16.85 -4.58
N GLY A 360 4.57 17.55 -5.44
CA GLY A 360 6.02 17.71 -5.35
C GLY A 360 6.82 16.41 -5.44
N ARG A 361 6.41 15.43 -6.25
CA ARG A 361 7.14 14.14 -6.42
C ARG A 361 8.18 14.15 -7.53
N SER A 362 8.13 15.13 -8.42
CA SER A 362 9.07 15.22 -9.53
C SER A 362 10.41 15.80 -9.06
N PHE A 363 11.52 15.29 -9.61
CA PHE A 363 12.84 15.92 -9.44
C PHE A 363 12.92 17.27 -10.17
N GLU A 364 12.26 17.40 -11.30
CA GLU A 364 12.22 18.63 -12.11
C GLU A 364 11.38 19.72 -11.43
N ASP A 365 10.34 19.31 -10.69
CA ASP A 365 9.44 20.19 -9.97
C ASP A 365 9.12 19.56 -8.60
N PRO A 366 9.98 19.75 -7.61
CA PRO A 366 9.84 19.16 -6.27
C PRO A 366 8.87 19.94 -5.38
N TYR A 367 8.36 21.08 -5.87
CA TYR A 367 7.38 21.91 -5.20
C TYR A 367 6.00 21.61 -5.77
N GLY A 368 5.01 21.45 -4.94
CA GLY A 368 3.64 21.30 -5.37
C GLY A 368 2.71 21.95 -4.37
N ASP A 369 1.57 22.43 -4.79
CA ASP A 369 0.61 23.04 -3.90
C ASP A 369 -0.44 22.02 -3.41
N VAL A 370 -0.87 22.20 -2.16
CA VAL A 370 -1.91 21.36 -1.55
C VAL A 370 -2.95 22.23 -0.86
N LEU A 371 -4.21 22.09 -1.27
CA LEU A 371 -5.33 22.81 -0.71
C LEU A 371 -6.39 21.85 -0.14
N PHE A 372 -6.75 22.00 1.14
CA PHE A 372 -7.89 21.33 1.76
C PHE A 372 -9.05 22.32 1.88
N LEU A 373 -10.18 21.99 1.26
CA LEU A 373 -11.41 22.77 1.30
C LEU A 373 -12.39 22.07 2.25
N CYS A 374 -12.73 22.70 3.35
CA CYS A 374 -13.58 22.16 4.43
C CYS A 374 -14.84 22.98 4.58
N GLN A 375 -15.97 22.35 4.87
CA GLN A 375 -17.21 23.05 5.25
C GLN A 375 -17.14 23.53 6.69
N GLU A 376 -16.49 22.74 7.56
CA GLU A 376 -16.30 23.02 8.98
C GLU A 376 -14.84 22.83 9.39
N ARG A 377 -14.47 23.35 10.54
CA ARG A 377 -13.12 23.09 11.09
C ARG A 377 -12.96 21.61 11.38
N SER A 378 -11.91 21.01 10.85
CA SER A 378 -11.62 19.59 10.98
C SER A 378 -10.33 19.36 11.77
N ALA A 379 -10.47 18.73 12.94
CA ALA A 379 -9.32 18.31 13.74
C ALA A 379 -8.42 17.35 12.96
N LEU A 380 -9.01 16.54 12.08
CA LEU A 380 -8.31 15.59 11.22
C LEU A 380 -7.40 16.30 10.21
N CYS A 381 -7.91 17.34 9.53
CA CYS A 381 -7.12 18.13 8.58
C CYS A 381 -5.99 18.89 9.28
N GLU A 382 -6.24 19.43 10.46
CA GLU A 382 -5.23 20.10 11.28
C GLU A 382 -4.15 19.11 11.78
N GLN A 383 -4.53 17.89 12.15
CA GLN A 383 -3.58 16.86 12.54
C GLN A 383 -2.70 16.45 11.35
N CYS A 384 -3.30 16.23 10.17
CA CYS A 384 -2.57 15.95 8.94
C CYS A 384 -1.54 17.07 8.65
N ARG A 385 -1.94 18.34 8.77
CA ARG A 385 -1.05 19.49 8.57
C ARG A 385 0.12 19.49 9.56
N ARG A 386 -0.15 19.28 10.85
CA ARG A 386 0.90 19.21 11.89
C ARG A 386 1.88 18.08 11.62
N ASN A 387 1.41 16.88 11.31
CA ASN A 387 2.28 15.74 11.05
C ASN A 387 3.21 15.96 9.86
N LEU A 388 2.74 16.65 8.81
CA LEU A 388 3.58 17.00 7.66
C LEU A 388 4.61 18.09 8.02
N GLN A 389 4.24 19.06 8.87
CA GLN A 389 5.16 20.07 9.39
C GLN A 389 6.25 19.45 10.28
N GLU A 390 5.87 18.56 11.19
CA GLU A 390 6.82 17.83 12.06
C GLU A 390 7.78 16.95 11.26
N ALA A 391 7.26 16.25 10.24
CA ALA A 391 8.10 15.46 9.33
C ALA A 391 9.12 16.34 8.58
N ASN A 392 8.73 17.53 8.13
CA ASN A 392 9.63 18.50 7.50
C ASN A 392 10.66 19.04 8.50
N ALA A 393 10.26 19.40 9.72
CA ALA A 393 11.16 19.89 10.77
C ALA A 393 12.23 18.85 11.15
N SER A 394 11.87 17.56 11.18
CA SER A 394 12.81 16.47 11.48
C SER A 394 13.83 16.21 10.36
N CYS A 395 13.64 16.79 9.18
CA CYS A 395 14.58 16.67 8.06
C CYS A 395 15.70 17.71 8.09
N GLY A 396 15.60 18.74 8.92
CA GLY A 396 16.53 19.87 8.92
C GLY A 396 16.45 20.72 7.64
N VAL A 397 15.24 20.80 7.04
CA VAL A 397 14.94 21.62 5.85
C VAL A 397 14.06 22.80 6.27
#